data_dbc5dc37289e6a88d16f88286416933d
#
_entry.id   dbc5dc37289e6a88d16f88286416933d
#
_cell.length_a   1.000
_cell.length_b   1.000
_cell.length_c   1.000
_cell.angle_alpha   90.00
_cell.angle_beta   90.00
_cell.angle_gamma   90.00
#
_symmetry.space_group_name_H-M   'P 1'
#
loop_
_entity.id
_entity.type
_entity.pdbx_description
1 polymer ?
#
loop_
_entity_poly.entity_id
_entity_poly.type
_entity_poly.pdbx_seq_one_letter_code
_entity_poly.pdbx_strand_id
1 'polypeptide(L)'
;MTALKVIFWICIALVFYTYVGYGLLLWVLVMLKRIVRSKAQRHALPTDDALPEVTLMICAYNEQDIVSQKMQNCHELDYPCEKLHLMWVTDGSTDQTNNRLREYPDAEVVFTPERKGKTAALNHGISEVRSGITVMTDANTMLNPQCIREIVRCFMDPQVGCVAGEKRVMARHEEQTAAQGEGLYWRYESALKRLDSELYSAMGAAGELNAIRTTLYRPMPENALLDDFVMSMRMVDDGYKIAYTSEAYALEYGSADLNEESKRKRRIAAGGLQSCWWLRAMMLPSPTRGHWARRLLVAFQFVSHRVLRWTITPVALLALIPLNALLVLLGAGTIYSVILLLQTLFYLAAIISWLLERHGRHSRLLYIPHYFLFMNLNVFRGMKYLMTHNTSGAWEKAQRG
;
A
#
# COMPACT_ATOMS: atom_id res chain seq x y z
N MET A 1 -3.10 18.08 37.02
CA MET A 1 -2.73 16.66 37.07
C MET A 1 -3.75 15.74 36.37
N THR A 2 -5.05 15.81 36.70
CA THR A 2 -6.09 14.93 36.10
C THR A 2 -6.15 15.05 34.57
N ALA A 3 -6.15 16.24 34.00
CA ALA A 3 -6.16 16.44 32.56
C ALA A 3 -4.95 15.78 31.86
N LEU A 4 -3.74 15.90 32.43
CA LEU A 4 -2.53 15.25 31.89
C LEU A 4 -2.65 13.73 31.88
N LYS A 5 -3.20 13.14 32.97
CA LYS A 5 -3.46 11.70 33.05
C LYS A 5 -4.44 11.27 31.96
N VAL A 6 -5.53 12.01 31.77
CA VAL A 6 -6.53 11.71 30.73
C VAL A 6 -5.91 11.77 29.34
N ILE A 7 -5.19 12.84 29.01
CA ILE A 7 -4.51 12.97 27.71
C ILE A 7 -3.51 11.82 27.49
N PHE A 8 -2.72 11.47 28.51
CA PHE A 8 -1.77 10.36 28.43
C PHE A 8 -2.47 9.04 28.09
N TRP A 9 -3.55 8.70 28.80
CA TRP A 9 -4.27 7.46 28.55
C TRP A 9 -5.01 7.45 27.22
N ILE A 10 -5.51 8.61 26.75
CA ILE A 10 -6.07 8.75 25.40
C ILE A 10 -4.99 8.47 24.35
N CYS A 11 -3.78 9.02 24.51
CA CYS A 11 -2.68 8.76 23.60
C CYS A 11 -2.28 7.27 23.58
N ILE A 12 -2.18 6.63 24.76
CA ILE A 12 -1.90 5.18 24.87
C ILE A 12 -2.99 4.36 24.14
N ALA A 13 -4.27 4.66 24.45
CA ALA A 13 -5.40 3.96 23.85
C ALA A 13 -5.42 4.13 22.32
N LEU A 14 -5.12 5.32 21.82
CA LEU A 14 -5.07 5.61 20.39
C LEU A 14 -3.94 4.86 19.68
N VAL A 15 -2.74 4.86 20.26
CA VAL A 15 -1.58 4.12 19.70
C VAL A 15 -1.88 2.62 19.71
N PHE A 16 -2.37 2.08 20.82
CA PHE A 16 -2.76 0.67 20.92
C PHE A 16 -3.85 0.33 19.90
N TYR A 17 -4.91 1.13 19.82
CA TYR A 17 -6.00 0.91 18.87
C TYR A 17 -5.49 0.86 17.43
N THR A 18 -4.67 1.83 17.02
CA THR A 18 -4.21 1.94 15.64
C THR A 18 -3.34 0.76 15.20
N TYR A 19 -2.46 0.26 16.08
CA TYR A 19 -1.49 -0.77 15.69
C TYR A 19 -1.91 -2.19 16.07
N VAL A 20 -2.77 -2.35 17.07
CA VAL A 20 -3.19 -3.67 17.58
C VAL A 20 -4.71 -3.78 17.63
N GLY A 21 -5.36 -2.83 18.30
CA GLY A 21 -6.79 -2.87 18.60
C GLY A 21 -7.68 -2.93 17.38
N TYR A 22 -7.35 -2.18 16.33
CA TYR A 22 -8.09 -2.22 15.06
C TYR A 22 -8.05 -3.62 14.42
N GLY A 23 -6.87 -4.22 14.34
CA GLY A 23 -6.72 -5.57 13.77
C GLY A 23 -7.52 -6.62 14.55
N LEU A 24 -7.50 -6.54 15.89
CA LEU A 24 -8.29 -7.42 16.75
C LEU A 24 -9.79 -7.20 16.57
N LEU A 25 -10.24 -5.94 16.58
CA LEU A 25 -11.64 -5.58 16.37
C LEU A 25 -12.12 -6.06 15.00
N LEU A 26 -11.33 -5.83 13.97
CA LEU A 26 -11.63 -6.26 12.62
C LEU A 26 -11.74 -7.79 12.52
N TRP A 27 -10.84 -8.52 13.16
CA TRP A 27 -10.90 -9.98 13.25
C TRP A 27 -12.20 -10.45 13.93
N VAL A 28 -12.59 -9.84 15.05
CA VAL A 28 -13.85 -10.16 15.76
C VAL A 28 -15.05 -9.89 14.86
N LEU A 29 -15.11 -8.71 14.19
CA LEU A 29 -16.21 -8.36 13.29
C LEU A 29 -16.33 -9.33 12.11
N VAL A 30 -15.20 -9.75 11.54
CA VAL A 30 -15.18 -10.75 10.47
C VAL A 30 -15.65 -12.12 10.98
N MET A 31 -15.25 -12.55 12.19
CA MET A 31 -15.75 -13.78 12.79
C MET A 31 -17.26 -13.74 13.00
N LEU A 32 -17.79 -12.65 13.54
CA LEU A 32 -19.23 -12.48 13.71
C LEU A 32 -19.97 -12.51 12.36
N LYS A 33 -19.40 -11.83 11.34
CA LYS A 33 -19.96 -11.87 9.98
C LYS A 33 -19.99 -13.30 9.42
N ARG A 34 -18.95 -14.10 9.65
CA ARG A 34 -18.87 -15.50 9.19
C ARG A 34 -19.90 -16.41 9.88
N ILE A 35 -20.25 -16.12 11.14
CA ILE A 35 -21.29 -16.85 11.88
C ILE A 35 -22.67 -16.54 11.30
N VAL A 36 -22.94 -15.26 10.98
CA VAL A 36 -24.26 -14.80 10.49
C VAL A 36 -24.45 -15.09 8.99
N ARG A 37 -23.36 -14.99 8.22
CA ARG A 37 -23.38 -15.24 6.76
C ARG A 37 -22.43 -16.37 6.45
N SER A 38 -22.93 -17.37 5.75
CA SER A 38 -22.05 -18.41 5.18
C SER A 38 -20.86 -17.77 4.45
N LYS A 39 -19.68 -18.37 4.57
CA LYS A 39 -18.46 -17.88 3.93
C LYS A 39 -18.77 -17.54 2.46
N ALA A 40 -18.42 -16.34 2.03
CA ALA A 40 -18.62 -15.95 0.63
C ALA A 40 -18.01 -17.03 -0.27
N GLN A 41 -18.85 -17.64 -1.09
CA GLN A 41 -18.44 -18.73 -1.96
C GLN A 41 -17.44 -18.16 -2.97
N ARG A 42 -16.30 -18.79 -3.09
CA ARG A 42 -15.32 -18.39 -4.12
C ARG A 42 -15.97 -18.56 -5.48
N HIS A 43 -16.09 -17.48 -6.23
CA HIS A 43 -16.70 -17.53 -7.56
C HIS A 43 -15.95 -18.52 -8.45
N ALA A 44 -16.70 -19.35 -9.18
CA ALA A 44 -16.10 -20.19 -10.21
C ALA A 44 -15.60 -19.29 -11.36
N LEU A 45 -14.44 -19.63 -11.92
CA LEU A 45 -14.01 -19.02 -13.18
C LEU A 45 -14.84 -19.58 -14.32
N PRO A 46 -15.18 -18.78 -15.34
CA PRO A 46 -15.71 -19.29 -16.61
C PRO A 46 -14.69 -20.20 -17.30
N THR A 47 -15.12 -20.91 -18.30
CA THR A 47 -14.23 -21.63 -19.23
C THR A 47 -13.31 -20.64 -19.97
N ASP A 48 -12.21 -21.08 -20.51
CA ASP A 48 -11.22 -20.22 -21.18
C ASP A 48 -11.86 -19.38 -22.29
N ASP A 49 -12.77 -19.97 -23.07
CA ASP A 49 -13.51 -19.25 -24.13
C ASP A 49 -14.38 -18.10 -23.61
N ALA A 50 -14.89 -18.21 -22.38
CA ALA A 50 -15.76 -17.20 -21.74
C ALA A 50 -14.98 -16.24 -20.79
N LEU A 51 -13.66 -16.38 -20.65
CA LEU A 51 -12.86 -15.42 -19.91
C LEU A 51 -12.87 -14.04 -20.59
N PRO A 52 -12.89 -12.94 -19.82
CA PRO A 52 -12.84 -11.59 -20.39
C PRO A 52 -11.45 -11.27 -20.98
N GLU A 53 -11.41 -10.29 -21.88
CA GLU A 53 -10.16 -9.66 -22.29
C GLU A 53 -9.59 -8.82 -21.15
N VAL A 54 -8.26 -8.90 -20.98
CA VAL A 54 -7.51 -8.21 -19.92
C VAL A 54 -6.32 -7.51 -20.55
N THR A 55 -6.09 -6.25 -20.20
CA THR A 55 -4.82 -5.57 -20.51
C THR A 55 -3.93 -5.59 -19.26
N LEU A 56 -2.73 -6.17 -19.39
CA LEU A 56 -1.66 -6.06 -18.40
C LEU A 56 -0.81 -4.86 -18.76
N MET A 57 -1.01 -3.76 -18.02
CA MET A 57 -0.33 -2.49 -18.22
C MET A 57 0.88 -2.37 -17.29
N ILE A 58 2.04 -2.13 -17.89
CA ILE A 58 3.35 -2.07 -17.23
C ILE A 58 3.92 -0.66 -17.45
N CYS A 59 4.02 0.13 -16.37
CA CYS A 59 4.65 1.45 -16.44
C CYS A 59 6.17 1.32 -16.28
N ALA A 60 6.93 1.97 -17.17
CA ALA A 60 8.39 1.90 -17.17
C ALA A 60 9.06 3.28 -17.38
N TYR A 61 10.15 3.49 -16.64
CA TYR A 61 11.07 4.60 -16.83
C TYR A 61 12.51 4.12 -16.62
N ASN A 62 13.31 4.07 -17.67
CA ASN A 62 14.70 3.58 -17.64
C ASN A 62 14.81 2.18 -17.02
N GLU A 63 14.14 1.20 -17.62
CA GLU A 63 14.03 -0.19 -17.15
C GLU A 63 14.67 -1.20 -18.13
N GLN A 64 15.66 -0.77 -18.95
CA GLN A 64 16.28 -1.61 -19.97
C GLN A 64 16.74 -2.99 -19.46
N ASP A 65 17.22 -3.06 -18.23
CA ASP A 65 17.81 -4.29 -17.68
C ASP A 65 16.76 -5.33 -17.25
N ILE A 66 15.50 -4.88 -17.06
CA ILE A 66 14.43 -5.76 -16.59
C ILE A 66 13.46 -6.19 -17.68
N VAL A 67 13.46 -5.51 -18.86
CA VAL A 67 12.50 -5.78 -19.95
C VAL A 67 12.41 -7.27 -20.28
N SER A 68 13.54 -7.93 -20.56
CA SER A 68 13.54 -9.33 -20.96
C SER A 68 12.99 -10.26 -19.89
N GLN A 69 13.37 -10.04 -18.61
CA GLN A 69 12.87 -10.82 -17.49
C GLN A 69 11.37 -10.61 -17.28
N LYS A 70 10.90 -9.35 -17.41
CA LYS A 70 9.48 -9.04 -17.26
C LYS A 70 8.66 -9.63 -18.41
N MET A 71 9.13 -9.57 -19.64
CA MET A 71 8.45 -10.19 -20.78
C MET A 71 8.35 -11.71 -20.63
N GLN A 72 9.45 -12.37 -20.21
CA GLN A 72 9.40 -13.80 -19.89
C GLN A 72 8.34 -14.09 -18.83
N ASN A 73 8.30 -13.31 -17.74
CA ASN A 73 7.28 -13.47 -16.70
C ASN A 73 5.85 -13.26 -17.23
N CYS A 74 5.65 -12.34 -18.17
CA CYS A 74 4.34 -12.14 -18.80
C CYS A 74 3.92 -13.34 -19.64
N HIS A 75 4.84 -13.97 -20.37
CA HIS A 75 4.58 -15.18 -21.17
C HIS A 75 4.34 -16.43 -20.32
N GLU A 76 4.79 -16.45 -19.06
CA GLU A 76 4.55 -17.54 -18.10
C GLU A 76 3.19 -17.43 -17.38
N LEU A 77 2.40 -16.38 -17.66
CA LEU A 77 1.07 -16.20 -17.05
C LEU A 77 0.06 -17.19 -17.64
N ASP A 78 -0.65 -17.89 -16.75
CA ASP A 78 -1.73 -18.83 -17.11
C ASP A 78 -3.01 -18.06 -17.48
N TYR A 79 -3.03 -17.54 -18.70
CA TYR A 79 -4.20 -16.88 -19.30
C TYR A 79 -4.17 -17.04 -20.80
N PRO A 80 -5.33 -17.20 -21.51
CA PRO A 80 -5.34 -17.31 -22.97
C PRO A 80 -4.63 -16.12 -23.63
N CYS A 81 -3.64 -16.40 -24.47
CA CYS A 81 -2.77 -15.35 -25.05
C CYS A 81 -3.54 -14.36 -25.93
N GLU A 82 -4.61 -14.83 -26.60
CA GLU A 82 -5.49 -13.99 -27.42
C GLU A 82 -6.37 -13.04 -26.59
N LYS A 83 -6.44 -13.25 -25.26
CA LYS A 83 -7.24 -12.44 -24.32
C LYS A 83 -6.40 -11.62 -23.34
N LEU A 84 -5.07 -11.80 -23.37
CA LEU A 84 -4.13 -11.05 -22.53
C LEU A 84 -3.32 -10.09 -23.39
N HIS A 85 -3.66 -8.81 -23.34
CA HIS A 85 -2.95 -7.76 -24.06
C HIS A 85 -1.84 -7.19 -23.19
N LEU A 86 -0.58 -7.27 -23.66
CA LEU A 86 0.58 -6.72 -22.97
C LEU A 86 0.80 -5.28 -23.41
N MET A 87 0.68 -4.32 -22.50
CA MET A 87 0.86 -2.90 -22.78
C MET A 87 1.97 -2.33 -21.90
N TRP A 88 2.99 -1.77 -22.53
CA TRP A 88 4.04 -1.02 -21.85
C TRP A 88 3.84 0.47 -22.05
N VAL A 89 3.81 1.21 -20.93
CA VAL A 89 3.71 2.66 -20.95
C VAL A 89 5.05 3.24 -20.51
N THR A 90 5.78 3.83 -21.45
CA THR A 90 7.11 4.39 -21.17
C THR A 90 7.05 5.92 -21.07
N ASP A 91 7.55 6.45 -19.95
CA ASP A 91 7.45 7.87 -19.55
C ASP A 91 8.83 8.53 -19.68
N GLY A 92 9.17 8.98 -20.91
CA GLY A 92 10.41 9.71 -21.17
C GLY A 92 11.68 8.88 -20.93
N SER A 93 11.65 7.58 -21.17
CA SER A 93 12.85 6.73 -21.03
C SER A 93 13.96 7.18 -21.99
N THR A 94 15.16 7.36 -21.47
CA THR A 94 16.35 7.83 -22.18
C THR A 94 17.39 6.74 -22.45
N ASP A 95 17.19 5.54 -21.87
CA ASP A 95 18.02 4.36 -22.06
C ASP A 95 17.50 3.45 -23.19
N GLN A 96 17.94 2.19 -23.25
CA GLN A 96 17.54 1.23 -24.28
C GLN A 96 16.16 0.57 -24.03
N THR A 97 15.37 1.01 -23.04
CA THR A 97 14.07 0.41 -22.71
C THR A 97 13.17 0.28 -23.94
N ASN A 98 12.96 1.38 -24.69
CA ASN A 98 12.08 1.37 -25.85
C ASN A 98 12.64 0.52 -27.01
N ASN A 99 13.97 0.46 -27.18
CA ASN A 99 14.59 -0.35 -28.23
C ASN A 99 14.44 -1.84 -27.91
N ARG A 100 14.63 -2.24 -26.64
CA ARG A 100 14.43 -3.64 -26.21
C ARG A 100 12.97 -4.08 -26.32
N LEU A 101 12.01 -3.18 -26.04
CA LEU A 101 10.59 -3.50 -26.19
C LEU A 101 10.19 -3.77 -27.65
N ARG A 102 10.85 -3.15 -28.64
CA ARG A 102 10.60 -3.42 -30.07
C ARG A 102 10.97 -4.86 -30.50
N GLU A 103 11.76 -5.58 -29.70
CA GLU A 103 12.11 -6.99 -29.94
C GLU A 103 10.92 -7.92 -29.63
N TYR A 104 9.85 -7.41 -28.98
CA TYR A 104 8.67 -8.15 -28.57
C TYR A 104 7.44 -7.66 -29.34
N PRO A 105 7.05 -8.32 -30.45
CA PRO A 105 5.96 -7.85 -31.31
C PRO A 105 4.57 -7.97 -30.67
N ASP A 106 4.44 -8.74 -29.59
CA ASP A 106 3.23 -8.91 -28.79
C ASP A 106 3.08 -7.85 -27.67
N ALA A 107 4.09 -6.98 -27.49
CA ALA A 107 4.05 -5.87 -26.53
C ALA A 107 3.63 -4.58 -27.24
N GLU A 108 2.45 -4.07 -26.93
CA GLU A 108 2.03 -2.72 -27.32
C GLU A 108 2.80 -1.69 -26.51
N VAL A 109 3.45 -0.73 -27.17
CA VAL A 109 4.24 0.31 -26.48
C VAL A 109 3.58 1.67 -26.66
N VAL A 110 3.06 2.20 -25.55
CA VAL A 110 2.55 3.58 -25.45
C VAL A 110 3.70 4.47 -24.97
N PHE A 111 4.25 5.25 -25.88
CA PHE A 111 5.43 6.06 -25.61
C PHE A 111 5.09 7.53 -25.38
N THR A 112 5.63 8.10 -24.31
CA THR A 112 5.62 9.56 -24.05
C THR A 112 7.06 10.07 -24.12
N PRO A 113 7.39 11.04 -24.99
CA PRO A 113 8.78 11.51 -25.17
C PRO A 113 9.29 12.31 -23.96
N GLU A 114 8.41 12.98 -23.24
CA GLU A 114 8.73 13.78 -22.06
C GLU A 114 8.36 13.03 -20.77
N ARG A 115 9.23 13.10 -19.78
CA ARG A 115 8.96 12.53 -18.46
C ARG A 115 7.98 13.40 -17.69
N LYS A 116 6.76 12.87 -17.46
CA LYS A 116 5.68 13.52 -16.72
C LYS A 116 5.36 12.85 -15.38
N GLY A 117 5.93 11.68 -15.13
CA GLY A 117 5.75 10.90 -13.92
C GLY A 117 4.70 9.78 -14.04
N LYS A 118 4.72 8.86 -13.06
CA LYS A 118 3.91 7.64 -13.09
C LYS A 118 2.42 7.91 -13.29
N THR A 119 1.86 8.90 -12.59
CA THR A 119 0.43 9.21 -12.68
C THR A 119 0.03 9.68 -14.08
N ALA A 120 0.87 10.50 -14.74
CA ALA A 120 0.62 10.93 -16.11
C ALA A 120 0.72 9.75 -17.09
N ALA A 121 1.71 8.87 -16.90
CA ALA A 121 1.84 7.64 -17.67
C ALA A 121 0.62 6.73 -17.52
N LEU A 122 0.11 6.55 -16.29
CA LEU A 122 -1.12 5.79 -16.03
C LEU A 122 -2.33 6.41 -16.73
N ASN A 123 -2.52 7.73 -16.62
CA ASN A 123 -3.61 8.43 -17.28
C ASN A 123 -3.58 8.22 -18.81
N HIS A 124 -2.40 8.33 -19.39
CA HIS A 124 -2.19 8.12 -20.83
C HIS A 124 -2.41 6.65 -21.21
N GLY A 125 -1.77 5.71 -20.52
CA GLY A 125 -1.90 4.29 -20.84
C GLY A 125 -3.34 3.80 -20.75
N ILE A 126 -4.08 4.16 -19.71
CA ILE A 126 -5.47 3.73 -19.56
C ILE A 126 -6.38 4.30 -20.65
N SER A 127 -6.09 5.48 -21.20
CA SER A 127 -6.86 6.03 -22.32
C SER A 127 -6.76 5.21 -23.61
N GLU A 128 -5.69 4.43 -23.77
CA GLU A 128 -5.47 3.54 -24.91
C GLU A 128 -6.03 2.11 -24.69
N VAL A 129 -6.36 1.74 -23.44
CA VAL A 129 -6.88 0.40 -23.09
C VAL A 129 -8.28 0.20 -23.66
N ARG A 130 -8.49 -0.95 -24.33
CA ARG A 130 -9.78 -1.35 -24.89
C ARG A 130 -10.47 -2.45 -24.11
N SER A 131 -9.74 -3.25 -23.33
CA SER A 131 -10.29 -4.34 -22.53
C SER A 131 -11.13 -3.85 -21.35
N GLY A 132 -12.07 -4.67 -20.89
CA GLY A 132 -12.92 -4.34 -19.75
C GLY A 132 -12.20 -4.35 -18.41
N ILE A 133 -11.04 -4.99 -18.32
CA ILE A 133 -10.23 -5.11 -17.11
C ILE A 133 -8.80 -4.65 -17.43
N THR A 134 -8.27 -3.72 -16.63
CA THR A 134 -6.88 -3.32 -16.68
C THR A 134 -6.18 -3.80 -15.41
N VAL A 135 -5.14 -4.62 -15.57
CA VAL A 135 -4.20 -5.01 -14.50
C VAL A 135 -2.97 -4.14 -14.60
N MET A 136 -2.60 -3.49 -13.51
CA MET A 136 -1.44 -2.60 -13.44
C MET A 136 -0.36 -3.21 -12.56
N THR A 137 0.87 -3.16 -13.04
CA THR A 137 2.04 -3.66 -12.32
C THR A 137 3.28 -2.83 -12.65
N ASP A 138 4.24 -2.82 -11.73
CA ASP A 138 5.54 -2.18 -11.97
C ASP A 138 6.43 -3.10 -12.84
N ALA A 139 7.34 -2.52 -13.62
CA ALA A 139 8.23 -3.27 -14.49
C ALA A 139 9.17 -4.24 -13.73
N ASN A 140 9.57 -3.87 -12.52
CA ASN A 140 10.50 -4.62 -11.67
C ASN A 140 9.83 -5.64 -10.73
N THR A 141 8.53 -5.91 -10.90
CA THR A 141 7.79 -6.92 -10.13
C THR A 141 7.47 -8.14 -10.97
N MET A 142 7.58 -9.34 -10.38
CA MET A 142 7.26 -10.60 -11.07
C MET A 142 5.96 -11.16 -10.53
N LEU A 143 5.05 -11.48 -11.44
CA LEU A 143 3.72 -12.00 -11.11
C LEU A 143 3.74 -13.53 -11.06
N ASN A 144 2.92 -14.11 -10.18
CA ASN A 144 2.74 -15.56 -10.21
C ASN A 144 1.87 -16.00 -11.41
N PRO A 145 2.05 -17.24 -11.91
CA PRO A 145 1.35 -17.70 -13.13
C PRO A 145 -0.17 -17.53 -13.09
N GLN A 146 -0.81 -17.82 -11.96
CA GLN A 146 -2.28 -17.75 -11.82
C GLN A 146 -2.79 -16.32 -11.55
N CYS A 147 -1.93 -15.32 -11.52
CA CYS A 147 -2.25 -13.95 -11.10
C CYS A 147 -3.49 -13.37 -11.80
N ILE A 148 -3.52 -13.45 -13.14
CA ILE A 148 -4.61 -12.85 -13.94
C ILE A 148 -5.93 -13.59 -13.68
N ARG A 149 -5.92 -14.93 -13.64
CA ARG A 149 -7.11 -15.72 -13.33
C ARG A 149 -7.70 -15.39 -11.96
N GLU A 150 -6.86 -15.23 -10.94
CA GLU A 150 -7.33 -14.91 -9.59
C GLU A 150 -7.88 -13.49 -9.47
N ILE A 151 -7.30 -12.54 -10.22
CA ILE A 151 -7.85 -11.19 -10.34
C ILE A 151 -9.22 -11.22 -11.03
N VAL A 152 -9.33 -11.91 -12.17
CA VAL A 152 -10.60 -12.05 -12.92
C VAL A 152 -11.66 -12.71 -12.05
N ARG A 153 -11.30 -13.73 -11.24
CA ARG A 153 -12.22 -14.37 -10.29
C ARG A 153 -12.85 -13.36 -9.32
N CYS A 154 -12.07 -12.38 -8.83
CA CYS A 154 -12.60 -11.34 -7.96
C CYS A 154 -13.61 -10.44 -8.68
N PHE A 155 -13.43 -10.19 -9.98
CA PHE A 155 -14.34 -9.38 -10.78
C PHE A 155 -15.65 -10.10 -11.17
N MET A 156 -15.80 -11.39 -10.85
CA MET A 156 -17.10 -12.08 -10.98
C MET A 156 -18.15 -11.49 -10.02
N ASP A 157 -17.74 -10.84 -8.92
CA ASP A 157 -18.63 -9.96 -8.15
C ASP A 157 -18.78 -8.60 -8.86
N PRO A 158 -19.96 -8.23 -9.35
CA PRO A 158 -20.17 -6.94 -10.03
C PRO A 158 -19.95 -5.72 -9.11
N GLN A 159 -19.97 -5.90 -7.80
CA GLN A 159 -19.68 -4.83 -6.84
C GLN A 159 -18.17 -4.54 -6.71
N VAL A 160 -17.33 -5.42 -7.22
CA VAL A 160 -15.88 -5.21 -7.20
C VAL A 160 -15.46 -4.29 -8.35
N GLY A 161 -15.00 -3.10 -8.02
CA GLY A 161 -14.46 -2.12 -8.97
C GLY A 161 -12.95 -2.18 -9.09
N CYS A 162 -12.28 -2.61 -8.01
CA CYS A 162 -10.82 -2.73 -7.96
C CYS A 162 -10.43 -4.04 -7.25
N VAL A 163 -9.32 -4.64 -7.68
CA VAL A 163 -8.70 -5.79 -7.02
C VAL A 163 -7.29 -5.40 -6.60
N ALA A 164 -6.96 -5.61 -5.34
CA ALA A 164 -5.62 -5.46 -4.79
C ALA A 164 -4.97 -6.84 -4.66
N GLY A 165 -3.89 -7.07 -5.37
CA GLY A 165 -3.04 -8.25 -5.21
C GLY A 165 -2.13 -8.12 -3.98
N GLU A 166 -1.46 -9.21 -3.64
CA GLU A 166 -0.50 -9.26 -2.54
C GLU A 166 0.89 -8.86 -3.03
N LYS A 167 1.53 -7.95 -2.29
CA LYS A 167 2.96 -7.72 -2.42
C LYS A 167 3.73 -8.72 -1.58
N ARG A 168 4.71 -9.40 -2.17
CA ARG A 168 5.68 -10.26 -1.48
C ARG A 168 7.10 -9.75 -1.71
N VAL A 169 7.79 -9.48 -0.60
CA VAL A 169 9.16 -8.97 -0.64
C VAL A 169 10.13 -10.14 -0.59
N MET A 170 11.04 -10.19 -1.56
CA MET A 170 12.15 -11.14 -1.61
C MET A 170 13.45 -10.47 -1.15
N ALA A 171 14.29 -11.19 -0.41
CA ALA A 171 15.66 -10.79 -0.12
C ALA A 171 16.60 -11.50 -1.10
N ARG A 172 17.56 -10.78 -1.68
CA ARG A 172 18.62 -11.38 -2.52
C ARG A 172 19.62 -12.18 -1.67
N HIS A 173 19.84 -11.72 -0.44
CA HIS A 173 20.67 -12.41 0.57
C HIS A 173 19.86 -12.52 1.85
N GLU A 174 19.96 -13.64 2.55
CA GLU A 174 19.23 -13.90 3.81
C GLU A 174 19.50 -12.87 4.92
N GLU A 175 20.58 -12.10 4.80
CA GLU A 175 21.06 -11.14 5.80
C GLU A 175 20.54 -9.70 5.60
N GLN A 176 19.75 -9.40 4.57
CA GLN A 176 19.26 -8.01 4.35
C GLN A 176 18.14 -7.66 5.34
N THR A 177 18.50 -6.95 6.40
CA THR A 177 17.60 -6.57 7.50
C THR A 177 16.46 -5.64 7.05
N ALA A 178 16.73 -4.73 6.12
CA ALA A 178 15.73 -3.83 5.56
C ALA A 178 14.60 -4.63 4.87
N ALA A 179 14.96 -5.63 4.05
CA ALA A 179 14.01 -6.50 3.36
C ALA A 179 13.20 -7.37 4.35
N GLN A 180 13.81 -7.83 5.45
CA GLN A 180 13.10 -8.61 6.48
C GLN A 180 12.06 -7.78 7.23
N GLY A 181 12.38 -6.53 7.60
CA GLY A 181 11.44 -5.64 8.26
C GLY A 181 10.33 -5.19 7.32
N GLU A 182 10.65 -4.88 6.08
CA GLU A 182 9.67 -4.61 5.03
C GLU A 182 8.74 -5.83 4.85
N GLY A 183 9.26 -7.04 4.79
CA GLY A 183 8.47 -8.26 4.67
C GLY A 183 7.55 -8.53 5.86
N LEU A 184 7.99 -8.23 7.09
CA LEU A 184 7.14 -8.34 8.29
C LEU A 184 6.00 -7.31 8.26
N TYR A 185 6.31 -6.08 7.90
CA TYR A 185 5.32 -5.02 7.74
C TYR A 185 4.27 -5.40 6.69
N TRP A 186 4.70 -5.91 5.53
CA TRP A 186 3.79 -6.30 4.46
C TRP A 186 2.92 -7.49 4.84
N ARG A 187 3.43 -8.47 5.60
CA ARG A 187 2.60 -9.56 6.15
C ARG A 187 1.48 -9.05 7.06
N TYR A 188 1.80 -8.10 7.94
CA TYR A 188 0.80 -7.46 8.79
C TYR A 188 -0.20 -6.65 7.95
N GLU A 189 0.26 -5.86 7.01
CA GLU A 189 -0.57 -5.06 6.10
C GLU A 189 -1.49 -5.95 5.25
N SER A 190 -0.99 -7.05 4.71
CA SER A 190 -1.75 -8.04 3.95
C SER A 190 -2.84 -8.70 4.80
N ALA A 191 -2.54 -9.02 6.06
CA ALA A 191 -3.54 -9.56 6.99
C ALA A 191 -4.68 -8.56 7.24
N LEU A 192 -4.36 -7.28 7.44
CA LEU A 192 -5.36 -6.22 7.60
C LEU A 192 -6.17 -6.03 6.31
N LYS A 193 -5.54 -5.94 5.14
CA LYS A 193 -6.24 -5.81 3.85
C LYS A 193 -7.20 -6.96 3.58
N ARG A 194 -6.80 -8.20 3.93
CA ARG A 194 -7.65 -9.37 3.81
C ARG A 194 -8.89 -9.27 4.71
N LEU A 195 -8.69 -8.92 5.99
CA LEU A 195 -9.81 -8.76 6.93
C LEU A 195 -10.73 -7.59 6.54
N ASP A 196 -10.17 -6.47 6.09
CA ASP A 196 -10.93 -5.33 5.58
C ASP A 196 -11.79 -5.73 4.38
N SER A 197 -11.19 -6.38 3.39
CA SER A 197 -11.88 -6.87 2.20
C SER A 197 -12.98 -7.87 2.55
N GLU A 198 -12.73 -8.75 3.52
CA GLU A 198 -13.72 -9.71 3.99
C GLU A 198 -14.84 -9.03 4.78
N LEU A 199 -14.55 -8.01 5.58
CA LEU A 199 -15.59 -7.25 6.28
C LEU A 199 -16.46 -6.49 5.27
N TYR A 200 -15.84 -5.69 4.38
CA TYR A 200 -16.54 -4.97 3.32
C TYR A 200 -15.64 -4.65 2.12
N SER A 201 -14.55 -3.89 2.28
CA SER A 201 -13.64 -3.45 1.22
C SER A 201 -12.24 -3.27 1.77
N ALA A 202 -11.21 -3.67 1.06
CA ALA A 202 -9.85 -3.28 1.40
C ALA A 202 -9.70 -1.74 1.34
N MET A 203 -8.80 -1.21 2.17
CA MET A 203 -8.55 0.23 2.25
C MET A 203 -7.30 0.61 1.46
N GLY A 204 -7.49 0.61 0.13
CA GLY A 204 -6.48 0.97 -0.87
C GLY A 204 -5.75 -0.24 -1.48
N ALA A 205 -5.48 -0.14 -2.77
CA ALA A 205 -4.61 -1.03 -3.52
C ALA A 205 -3.14 -0.64 -3.37
N ALA A 206 -2.23 -1.44 -3.89
CA ALA A 206 -0.79 -1.16 -3.94
C ALA A 206 -0.32 -1.18 -5.40
N GLY A 207 0.65 -0.33 -5.73
CA GLY A 207 1.09 -0.10 -7.10
C GLY A 207 1.78 -1.30 -7.75
N GLU A 208 2.29 -2.21 -6.93
CA GLU A 208 3.00 -3.41 -7.42
C GLU A 208 2.08 -4.39 -8.15
N LEU A 209 0.82 -4.48 -7.73
CA LEU A 209 -0.21 -5.29 -8.38
C LEU A 209 -1.60 -4.83 -7.98
N ASN A 210 -2.30 -4.25 -8.92
CA ASN A 210 -3.71 -3.94 -8.76
C ASN A 210 -4.44 -4.03 -10.10
N ALA A 211 -5.75 -4.14 -10.05
CA ALA A 211 -6.57 -4.19 -11.25
C ALA A 211 -7.87 -3.42 -11.06
N ILE A 212 -8.42 -2.93 -12.14
CA ILE A 212 -9.66 -2.14 -12.14
C ILE A 212 -10.60 -2.58 -13.27
N ARG A 213 -11.89 -2.32 -13.10
CA ARG A 213 -12.76 -2.19 -14.26
C ARG A 213 -12.38 -0.93 -15.02
N THR A 214 -11.91 -1.07 -16.25
CA THR A 214 -11.36 0.03 -17.05
C THR A 214 -12.33 1.22 -17.13
N THR A 215 -13.63 0.94 -17.29
CA THR A 215 -14.68 1.97 -17.40
C THR A 215 -14.89 2.80 -16.13
N LEU A 216 -14.39 2.34 -14.98
CA LEU A 216 -14.49 3.08 -13.71
C LEU A 216 -13.29 4.01 -13.46
N TYR A 217 -12.30 3.96 -14.33
CA TYR A 217 -11.15 4.84 -14.18
C TYR A 217 -11.54 6.30 -14.42
N ARG A 218 -11.03 7.16 -13.55
CA ARG A 218 -11.09 8.61 -13.72
C ARG A 218 -9.68 9.18 -13.69
N PRO A 219 -9.28 10.00 -14.67
CA PRO A 219 -7.96 10.62 -14.69
C PRO A 219 -7.64 11.27 -13.35
N MET A 220 -6.42 11.04 -12.89
CA MET A 220 -5.95 11.55 -11.62
C MET A 220 -5.10 12.81 -11.83
N PRO A 221 -5.07 13.72 -10.84
CA PRO A 221 -4.12 14.82 -10.85
C PRO A 221 -2.68 14.30 -10.98
N GLU A 222 -1.89 14.87 -11.88
CA GLU A 222 -0.52 14.42 -12.15
C GLU A 222 0.40 14.52 -10.92
N ASN A 223 0.03 15.35 -9.95
CA ASN A 223 0.74 15.49 -8.67
C ASN A 223 0.29 14.48 -7.59
N ALA A 224 -0.47 13.44 -7.94
CA ALA A 224 -0.81 12.38 -7.02
C ALA A 224 0.46 11.59 -6.62
N LEU A 225 0.72 11.51 -5.31
CA LEU A 225 1.89 10.84 -4.76
C LEU A 225 1.65 9.34 -4.50
N LEU A 226 0.40 8.96 -4.28
CA LEU A 226 -0.10 7.59 -4.15
C LEU A 226 -1.27 7.40 -5.12
N ASP A 227 -0.93 7.26 -6.38
CA ASP A 227 -1.86 7.08 -7.50
C ASP A 227 -2.76 5.87 -7.31
N ASP A 228 -2.18 4.72 -7.00
CA ASP A 228 -2.83 3.43 -6.71
C ASP A 228 -3.87 3.54 -5.58
N PHE A 229 -3.49 4.20 -4.50
CA PHE A 229 -4.36 4.39 -3.34
C PHE A 229 -5.54 5.32 -3.66
N VAL A 230 -5.26 6.50 -4.23
CA VAL A 230 -6.30 7.49 -4.56
C VAL A 230 -7.28 6.93 -5.60
N MET A 231 -6.75 6.28 -6.65
CA MET A 231 -7.56 5.65 -7.70
C MET A 231 -8.52 4.61 -7.10
N SER A 232 -7.99 3.67 -6.34
CA SER A 232 -8.80 2.58 -5.77
C SER A 232 -9.83 3.09 -4.75
N MET A 233 -9.45 4.06 -3.90
CA MET A 233 -10.37 4.63 -2.91
C MET A 233 -11.47 5.50 -3.53
N ARG A 234 -11.24 6.15 -4.68
CA ARG A 234 -12.30 6.84 -5.44
C ARG A 234 -13.39 5.87 -5.88
N MET A 235 -13.03 4.65 -6.29
CA MET A 235 -14.02 3.61 -6.63
C MET A 235 -14.85 3.19 -5.41
N VAL A 236 -14.23 3.17 -4.20
CA VAL A 236 -14.97 2.91 -2.95
C VAL A 236 -15.93 4.07 -2.65
N ASP A 237 -15.54 5.32 -2.87
CA ASP A 237 -16.43 6.49 -2.72
C ASP A 237 -17.62 6.42 -3.70
N ASP A 238 -17.39 5.95 -4.93
CA ASP A 238 -18.42 5.72 -5.94
C ASP A 238 -19.36 4.53 -5.64
N GLY A 239 -19.01 3.71 -4.65
CA GLY A 239 -19.87 2.64 -4.18
C GLY A 239 -19.45 1.22 -4.51
N TYR A 240 -18.35 1.08 -5.21
CA TYR A 240 -17.74 -0.22 -5.48
C TYR A 240 -16.91 -0.71 -4.28
N LYS A 241 -16.34 -1.89 -4.41
CA LYS A 241 -15.45 -2.50 -3.41
C LYS A 241 -14.05 -2.70 -4.00
N ILE A 242 -13.07 -2.65 -3.13
CA ILE A 242 -11.74 -3.18 -3.40
C ILE A 242 -11.70 -4.60 -2.82
N ALA A 243 -11.63 -5.61 -3.69
CA ALA A 243 -11.35 -6.97 -3.27
C ALA A 243 -9.85 -7.15 -3.04
N TYR A 244 -9.48 -7.92 -2.03
CA TYR A 244 -8.08 -8.32 -1.81
C TYR A 244 -7.93 -9.83 -2.03
N THR A 245 -6.90 -10.22 -2.77
CA THR A 245 -6.54 -11.63 -2.95
C THR A 245 -5.05 -11.87 -2.72
N SER A 246 -4.72 -12.88 -1.91
CA SER A 246 -3.36 -13.36 -1.72
C SER A 246 -2.92 -14.37 -2.77
N GLU A 247 -3.86 -14.86 -3.60
CA GLU A 247 -3.60 -15.82 -4.65
C GLU A 247 -3.03 -15.16 -5.92
N ALA A 248 -3.29 -13.86 -6.11
CA ALA A 248 -2.60 -13.02 -7.07
C ALA A 248 -1.53 -12.20 -6.34
N TYR A 249 -0.26 -12.45 -6.63
CA TYR A 249 0.81 -11.74 -5.95
C TYR A 249 1.92 -11.30 -6.89
N ALA A 250 2.55 -10.18 -6.51
CA ALA A 250 3.74 -9.63 -7.12
C ALA A 250 4.95 -9.86 -6.21
N LEU A 251 6.00 -10.43 -6.75
CA LEU A 251 7.30 -10.59 -6.11
C LEU A 251 8.17 -9.38 -6.44
N GLU A 252 8.73 -8.75 -5.44
CA GLU A 252 9.62 -7.61 -5.58
C GLU A 252 10.81 -7.74 -4.65
N TYR A 253 11.99 -7.34 -5.10
CA TYR A 253 13.14 -7.22 -4.21
C TYR A 253 12.95 -6.03 -3.26
N GLY A 254 13.33 -6.21 -2.00
CA GLY A 254 13.33 -5.14 -1.01
C GLY A 254 14.22 -3.97 -1.42
N SER A 255 14.08 -2.84 -0.72
CA SER A 255 14.97 -1.69 -0.93
C SER A 255 16.43 -2.07 -0.66
N ALA A 256 17.36 -1.53 -1.46
CA ALA A 256 18.77 -1.86 -1.37
C ALA A 256 19.37 -1.57 0.03
N ASP A 257 18.95 -0.45 0.62
CA ASP A 257 19.35 -0.03 1.96
C ASP A 257 18.26 0.80 2.66
N LEU A 258 18.52 1.17 3.93
CA LEU A 258 17.61 2.00 4.74
C LEU A 258 17.44 3.43 4.21
N ASN A 259 18.40 3.98 3.44
CA ASN A 259 18.27 5.33 2.88
C ASN A 259 17.26 5.32 1.74
N GLU A 260 17.34 4.33 0.85
CA GLU A 260 16.37 4.12 -0.22
C GLU A 260 14.98 3.82 0.34
N GLU A 261 14.91 2.99 1.38
CA GLU A 261 13.65 2.73 2.08
C GLU A 261 13.10 4.01 2.75
N SER A 262 13.95 4.87 3.31
CA SER A 262 13.53 6.16 3.88
C SER A 262 12.97 7.11 2.81
N LYS A 263 13.59 7.20 1.64
CA LYS A 263 13.07 7.99 0.51
C LYS A 263 11.67 7.51 0.13
N ARG A 264 11.50 6.20 -0.01
CA ARG A 264 10.22 5.56 -0.33
C ARG A 264 9.17 5.80 0.76
N LYS A 265 9.50 5.57 2.05
CA LYS A 265 8.55 5.79 3.17
C LYS A 265 8.18 7.26 3.35
N ARG A 266 9.09 8.18 3.10
CA ARG A 266 8.80 9.63 3.07
C ARG A 266 7.77 9.95 1.99
N ARG A 267 7.91 9.40 0.76
CA ARG A 267 6.94 9.57 -0.31
C ARG A 267 5.57 8.99 0.08
N ILE A 268 5.54 7.76 0.59
CA ILE A 268 4.31 7.09 1.03
C ILE A 268 3.61 7.92 2.12
N ALA A 269 4.36 8.45 3.08
CA ALA A 269 3.81 9.28 4.14
C ALA A 269 3.25 10.61 3.61
N ALA A 270 3.98 11.29 2.72
CA ALA A 270 3.52 12.51 2.06
C ALA A 270 2.24 12.25 1.25
N GLY A 271 2.24 11.20 0.44
CA GLY A 271 1.08 10.80 -0.34
C GLY A 271 -0.10 10.34 0.52
N GLY A 272 0.15 9.69 1.65
CA GLY A 272 -0.89 9.34 2.62
C GLY A 272 -1.60 10.56 3.19
N LEU A 273 -0.84 11.59 3.59
CA LEU A 273 -1.40 12.86 4.07
C LEU A 273 -2.17 13.59 2.96
N GLN A 274 -1.63 13.65 1.74
CA GLN A 274 -2.31 14.20 0.57
C GLN A 274 -3.63 13.47 0.29
N SER A 275 -3.60 12.15 0.32
CA SER A 275 -4.77 11.30 0.10
C SER A 275 -5.83 11.49 1.18
N CYS A 276 -5.43 11.60 2.45
CA CYS A 276 -6.37 11.91 3.54
C CYS A 276 -7.10 13.23 3.29
N TRP A 277 -6.40 14.24 2.80
CA TRP A 277 -7.00 15.53 2.48
C TRP A 277 -7.96 15.45 1.29
N TRP A 278 -7.56 14.79 0.21
CA TRP A 278 -8.40 14.64 -0.99
C TRP A 278 -9.64 13.79 -0.76
N LEU A 279 -9.53 12.76 0.07
CA LEU A 279 -10.59 11.81 0.39
C LEU A 279 -11.31 12.12 1.71
N ARG A 280 -11.16 13.34 2.27
CA ARG A 280 -11.72 13.69 3.58
C ARG A 280 -13.23 13.51 3.67
N ALA A 281 -13.95 13.63 2.55
CA ALA A 281 -15.39 13.38 2.53
C ALA A 281 -15.78 11.94 2.89
N MET A 282 -14.87 10.98 2.72
CA MET A 282 -15.08 9.57 3.10
C MET A 282 -14.94 9.34 4.62
N MET A 283 -14.36 10.29 5.36
CA MET A 283 -14.17 10.15 6.82
C MET A 283 -15.49 10.33 7.58
N LEU A 284 -16.48 10.95 6.96
CA LEU A 284 -17.77 11.23 7.56
C LEU A 284 -18.90 10.52 6.80
N PRO A 285 -19.83 9.84 7.50
CA PRO A 285 -20.99 9.29 6.86
C PRO A 285 -21.90 10.44 6.38
N SER A 286 -22.00 10.61 5.05
CA SER A 286 -22.92 11.61 4.48
C SER A 286 -24.26 10.96 4.16
N PRO A 287 -25.38 11.44 4.72
CA PRO A 287 -26.70 10.88 4.42
C PRO A 287 -27.18 11.13 2.98
N THR A 288 -26.58 12.11 2.28
CA THR A 288 -27.02 12.55 0.95
C THR A 288 -26.52 11.68 -0.20
N ARG A 289 -25.57 10.77 0.03
CA ARG A 289 -24.91 9.95 -1.02
C ARG A 289 -25.23 8.45 -0.91
N GLY A 290 -26.47 8.05 -0.72
CA GLY A 290 -26.91 6.64 -0.71
C GLY A 290 -26.63 5.89 0.61
N HIS A 291 -26.75 4.58 0.64
CA HIS A 291 -26.78 3.69 1.82
C HIS A 291 -25.83 4.11 2.98
N TRP A 292 -26.37 4.80 3.97
CA TRP A 292 -25.65 5.36 5.12
C TRP A 292 -24.82 4.32 5.88
N ALA A 293 -25.38 3.09 6.04
CA ALA A 293 -24.70 2.00 6.75
C ALA A 293 -23.38 1.59 6.06
N ARG A 294 -23.38 1.54 4.72
CA ARG A 294 -22.16 1.28 3.94
C ARG A 294 -21.13 2.38 4.14
N ARG A 295 -21.56 3.64 4.08
CA ARG A 295 -20.66 4.79 4.28
C ARG A 295 -20.07 4.84 5.68
N LEU A 296 -20.86 4.52 6.70
CA LEU A 296 -20.38 4.40 8.07
C LEU A 296 -19.29 3.33 8.18
N LEU A 297 -19.49 2.17 7.53
CA LEU A 297 -18.52 1.08 7.53
C LEU A 297 -17.24 1.47 6.78
N VAL A 298 -17.35 2.11 5.63
CA VAL A 298 -16.19 2.64 4.86
C VAL A 298 -15.45 3.70 5.67
N ALA A 299 -16.16 4.64 6.29
CA ALA A 299 -15.55 5.67 7.14
C ALA A 299 -14.81 5.04 8.32
N PHE A 300 -15.43 4.06 9.00
CA PHE A 300 -14.79 3.29 10.07
C PHE A 300 -13.50 2.61 9.61
N GLN A 301 -13.53 1.85 8.50
CA GLN A 301 -12.36 1.15 7.97
C GLN A 301 -11.28 2.16 7.52
N PHE A 302 -11.66 3.20 6.77
CA PHE A 302 -10.71 4.20 6.26
C PHE A 302 -10.03 4.99 7.37
N VAL A 303 -10.80 5.49 8.33
CA VAL A 303 -10.26 6.26 9.47
C VAL A 303 -9.34 5.37 10.30
N SER A 304 -9.78 4.16 10.66
CA SER A 304 -9.03 3.27 11.56
C SER A 304 -7.77 2.71 10.91
N HIS A 305 -7.84 2.30 9.64
CA HIS A 305 -6.72 1.66 8.96
C HIS A 305 -5.70 2.67 8.42
N ARG A 306 -6.15 3.82 7.88
CA ARG A 306 -5.31 4.76 7.14
C ARG A 306 -5.15 6.10 7.83
N VAL A 307 -6.25 6.79 8.10
CA VAL A 307 -6.21 8.18 8.58
C VAL A 307 -5.45 8.28 9.90
N LEU A 308 -5.83 7.50 10.92
CA LEU A 308 -5.17 7.53 12.23
C LEU A 308 -3.67 7.26 12.12
N ARG A 309 -3.28 6.27 11.32
CA ARG A 309 -1.88 5.87 11.13
C ARG A 309 -1.02 6.94 10.46
N TRP A 310 -1.60 7.71 9.53
CA TRP A 310 -0.87 8.73 8.79
C TRP A 310 -0.96 10.12 9.41
N THR A 311 -1.82 10.33 10.41
CA THR A 311 -2.07 11.66 10.99
C THR A 311 -1.85 11.70 12.50
N ILE A 312 -2.86 11.34 13.28
CA ILE A 312 -2.92 11.59 14.72
C ILE A 312 -1.99 10.66 15.52
N THR A 313 -1.90 9.39 15.13
CA THR A 313 -1.15 8.38 15.92
C THR A 313 0.34 8.65 16.03
N PRO A 314 1.07 9.06 14.96
CA PRO A 314 2.49 9.45 15.09
C PRO A 314 2.69 10.64 16.03
N VAL A 315 1.76 11.61 16.03
CA VAL A 315 1.80 12.76 16.94
C VAL A 315 1.55 12.30 18.38
N ALA A 316 0.56 11.45 18.62
CA ALA A 316 0.28 10.88 19.94
C ALA A 316 1.49 10.07 20.47
N LEU A 317 2.14 9.28 19.60
CA LEU A 317 3.35 8.52 19.96
C LEU A 317 4.48 9.44 20.41
N LEU A 318 4.71 10.55 19.69
CA LEU A 318 5.72 11.54 20.06
C LEU A 318 5.36 12.25 21.36
N ALA A 319 4.08 12.63 21.55
CA ALA A 319 3.58 13.32 22.75
C ALA A 319 3.67 12.46 24.01
N LEU A 320 3.58 11.13 23.90
CA LEU A 320 3.66 10.22 25.04
C LEU A 320 4.98 10.33 25.82
N ILE A 321 6.08 10.70 25.16
CA ILE A 321 7.40 10.82 25.81
C ILE A 321 7.39 11.94 26.85
N PRO A 322 7.16 13.22 26.48
CA PRO A 322 7.18 14.32 27.43
C PRO A 322 6.00 14.26 28.43
N LEU A 323 4.83 13.75 27.99
CA LEU A 323 3.69 13.60 28.89
C LEU A 323 3.97 12.62 30.03
N ASN A 324 4.57 11.47 29.74
CA ASN A 324 4.89 10.47 30.75
C ASN A 324 6.02 10.96 31.68
N ALA A 325 7.06 11.56 31.14
CA ALA A 325 8.14 12.15 31.93
C ALA A 325 7.60 13.21 32.90
N LEU A 326 6.70 14.10 32.43
CA LEU A 326 6.07 15.10 33.27
C LEU A 326 5.20 14.46 34.37
N LEU A 327 4.42 13.42 34.07
CA LEU A 327 3.61 12.72 35.07
C LEU A 327 4.47 12.05 36.15
N VAL A 328 5.62 11.50 35.80
CA VAL A 328 6.58 10.93 36.77
C VAL A 328 7.15 12.03 37.64
N LEU A 329 7.61 13.14 37.05
CA LEU A 329 8.15 14.29 37.78
C LEU A 329 7.12 14.90 38.78
N LEU A 330 5.84 14.87 38.40
CA LEU A 330 4.74 15.36 39.27
C LEU A 330 4.29 14.32 40.31
N GLY A 331 4.93 13.17 40.42
CA GLY A 331 4.59 12.12 41.38
C GLY A 331 3.20 11.51 41.15
N ALA A 332 2.78 11.38 39.86
CA ALA A 332 1.42 10.95 39.51
C ALA A 332 1.08 9.50 39.89
N GLY A 333 2.09 8.67 40.22
CA GLY A 333 1.96 7.29 40.68
C GLY A 333 2.91 6.32 39.97
N THR A 334 3.16 5.19 40.61
CA THR A 334 4.17 4.18 40.18
C THR A 334 3.96 3.64 38.77
N ILE A 335 2.70 3.56 38.31
CA ILE A 335 2.38 3.08 36.95
C ILE A 335 3.06 3.90 35.86
N TYR A 336 3.14 5.22 36.03
CA TYR A 336 3.80 6.10 35.03
C TYR A 336 5.30 5.89 35.00
N SER A 337 5.93 5.62 36.16
CA SER A 337 7.35 5.27 36.26
C SER A 337 7.66 3.94 35.56
N VAL A 338 6.79 2.94 35.76
CA VAL A 338 6.93 1.64 35.06
C VAL A 338 6.77 1.81 33.55
N ILE A 339 5.78 2.57 33.10
CA ILE A 339 5.57 2.81 31.66
C ILE A 339 6.77 3.63 31.10
N LEU A 340 7.30 4.61 31.83
CA LEU A 340 8.47 5.38 31.39
C LEU A 340 9.70 4.48 31.23
N LEU A 341 9.92 3.55 32.16
CA LEU A 341 10.97 2.56 32.05
C LEU A 341 10.82 1.69 30.78
N LEU A 342 9.61 1.17 30.53
CA LEU A 342 9.33 0.36 29.34
C LEU A 342 9.51 1.18 28.06
N GLN A 343 9.07 2.43 28.02
CA GLN A 343 9.31 3.35 26.91
C GLN A 343 10.80 3.55 26.67
N THR A 344 11.56 3.82 27.74
CA THR A 344 13.02 4.03 27.66
C THR A 344 13.71 2.78 27.10
N LEU A 345 13.36 1.59 27.61
CA LEU A 345 13.91 0.32 27.10
C LEU A 345 13.57 0.11 25.62
N PHE A 346 12.35 0.44 25.20
CA PHE A 346 11.94 0.36 23.80
C PHE A 346 12.76 1.29 22.90
N TYR A 347 12.97 2.55 23.31
CA TYR A 347 13.78 3.48 22.52
C TYR A 347 15.27 3.13 22.52
N LEU A 348 15.80 2.65 23.65
CA LEU A 348 17.16 2.15 23.72
C LEU A 348 17.36 0.95 22.78
N ALA A 349 16.41 0.00 22.77
CA ALA A 349 16.46 -1.13 21.86
C ALA A 349 16.48 -0.68 20.39
N ALA A 350 15.70 0.33 20.03
CA ALA A 350 15.70 0.89 18.68
C ALA A 350 17.03 1.58 18.32
N ILE A 351 17.62 2.34 19.26
CA ILE A 351 18.93 3.00 19.08
C ILE A 351 20.04 1.95 18.94
N ILE A 352 20.04 0.93 19.80
CA ILE A 352 21.02 -0.16 19.72
C ILE A 352 20.93 -0.88 18.38
N SER A 353 19.69 -1.18 17.90
CA SER A 353 19.50 -1.77 16.58
C SER A 353 20.10 -0.89 15.47
N TRP A 354 19.81 0.39 15.49
CA TRP A 354 20.36 1.33 14.51
C TRP A 354 21.90 1.41 14.55
N LEU A 355 22.50 1.38 15.75
CA LEU A 355 23.97 1.35 15.89
C LEU A 355 24.56 0.03 15.37
N LEU A 356 23.93 -1.11 15.68
CA LEU A 356 24.37 -2.42 15.19
C LEU A 356 24.36 -2.47 13.66
N GLU A 357 23.30 -1.96 13.01
CA GLU A 357 23.20 -1.90 11.55
C GLU A 357 24.34 -1.08 10.92
N ARG A 358 24.72 0.03 11.53
CA ARG A 358 25.88 0.82 11.07
C ARG A 358 27.20 0.05 11.08
N HIS A 359 27.28 -0.99 11.92
CA HIS A 359 28.46 -1.88 12.03
C HIS A 359 28.25 -3.22 11.30
N GLY A 360 27.25 -3.32 10.42
CA GLY A 360 26.96 -4.55 9.66
C GLY A 360 26.44 -5.71 10.52
N ARG A 361 26.02 -5.45 11.75
CA ARG A 361 25.45 -6.47 12.65
C ARG A 361 23.94 -6.32 12.74
N HIS A 362 23.24 -7.46 12.79
CA HIS A 362 21.77 -7.48 12.75
C HIS A 362 21.19 -8.31 13.90
N SER A 363 20.10 -7.82 14.49
CA SER A 363 19.31 -8.53 15.50
C SER A 363 17.84 -8.44 15.15
N ARG A 364 17.22 -9.58 14.84
CA ARG A 364 15.78 -9.65 14.46
C ARG A 364 14.87 -9.06 15.55
N LEU A 365 15.17 -9.27 16.81
CA LEU A 365 14.35 -8.80 17.92
C LEU A 365 14.43 -7.28 18.09
N LEU A 366 15.66 -6.72 18.05
CA LEU A 366 15.89 -5.28 18.21
C LEU A 366 15.44 -4.48 16.98
N TYR A 367 15.33 -5.14 15.82
CA TYR A 367 14.88 -4.48 14.60
C TYR A 367 13.41 -4.07 14.65
N ILE A 368 12.55 -4.81 15.37
CA ILE A 368 11.11 -4.48 15.46
C ILE A 368 10.88 -3.06 16.04
N PRO A 369 11.40 -2.68 17.22
CA PRO A 369 11.28 -1.32 17.72
C PRO A 369 11.95 -0.27 16.80
N HIS A 370 13.09 -0.59 16.20
CA HIS A 370 13.75 0.29 15.25
C HIS A 370 12.87 0.60 14.04
N TYR A 371 12.37 -0.43 13.35
CA TYR A 371 11.54 -0.25 12.17
C TYR A 371 10.20 0.44 12.48
N PHE A 372 9.62 0.16 13.64
CA PHE A 372 8.42 0.84 14.11
C PHE A 372 8.64 2.35 14.27
N LEU A 373 9.71 2.77 14.93
CA LEU A 373 10.07 4.18 15.06
C LEU A 373 10.43 4.81 13.70
N PHE A 374 11.20 4.10 12.88
CA PHE A 374 11.55 4.53 11.54
C PHE A 374 10.31 4.86 10.69
N MET A 375 9.30 3.99 10.70
CA MET A 375 8.04 4.20 9.98
C MET A 375 7.31 5.46 10.46
N ASN A 376 7.20 5.63 11.79
CA ASN A 376 6.51 6.78 12.38
C ASN A 376 7.24 8.10 12.18
N LEU A 377 8.58 8.11 12.27
CA LEU A 377 9.40 9.30 12.01
C LEU A 377 9.32 9.75 10.55
N ASN A 378 9.18 8.81 9.60
CA ASN A 378 9.00 9.15 8.20
C ASN A 378 7.66 9.85 7.91
N VAL A 379 6.65 9.75 8.79
CA VAL A 379 5.42 10.55 8.66
C VAL A 379 5.74 12.05 8.80
N PHE A 380 6.55 12.43 9.79
CA PHE A 380 6.95 13.83 9.97
C PHE A 380 7.84 14.33 8.82
N ARG A 381 8.72 13.46 8.30
CA ARG A 381 9.53 13.78 7.11
C ARG A 381 8.65 13.96 5.87
N GLY A 382 7.60 13.15 5.72
CA GLY A 382 6.61 13.28 4.65
C GLY A 382 5.78 14.57 4.77
N MET A 383 5.37 14.92 6.00
CA MET A 383 4.69 16.19 6.26
C MET A 383 5.55 17.40 5.89
N LYS A 384 6.82 17.41 6.34
CA LYS A 384 7.78 18.45 5.96
C LYS A 384 7.93 18.53 4.43
N TYR A 385 8.04 17.38 3.76
CA TYR A 385 8.16 17.32 2.30
C TYR A 385 6.97 17.98 1.60
N LEU A 386 5.73 17.69 2.01
CA LEU A 386 4.53 18.32 1.44
C LEU A 386 4.49 19.84 1.65
N MET A 387 5.03 20.32 2.76
CA MET A 387 5.05 21.77 3.07
C MET A 387 6.14 22.54 2.32
N THR A 388 7.22 21.87 1.89
CA THR A 388 8.42 22.52 1.36
C THR A 388 8.63 22.31 -0.15
N HIS A 389 7.91 21.40 -0.77
CA HIS A 389 8.12 21.06 -2.19
C HIS A 389 6.81 21.19 -2.96
N ASN A 390 6.88 21.82 -4.14
CA ASN A 390 5.83 21.66 -5.15
C ASN A 390 5.91 20.22 -5.65
N THR A 391 4.94 19.40 -5.27
CA THR A 391 4.91 17.98 -5.60
C THR A 391 4.67 17.80 -7.10
N SER A 392 5.70 17.40 -7.84
CA SER A 392 5.54 16.80 -9.16
C SER A 392 5.37 15.28 -8.99
N GLY A 393 4.54 14.64 -9.81
CA GLY A 393 4.40 13.17 -9.80
C GLY A 393 5.66 12.42 -10.26
N ALA A 394 6.70 13.12 -10.72
CA ALA A 394 7.96 12.56 -11.16
C ALA A 394 8.92 12.39 -9.96
N TRP A 395 9.06 11.17 -9.46
CA TRP A 395 9.99 10.82 -8.37
C TRP A 395 11.29 10.21 -8.91
N GLU A 396 12.37 10.39 -8.14
CA GLU A 396 13.58 9.63 -8.40
C GLU A 396 13.31 8.12 -8.26
N LYS A 397 13.86 7.33 -9.20
CA LYS A 397 13.79 5.87 -9.15
C LYS A 397 14.56 5.37 -7.93
N ALA A 398 13.90 4.62 -7.04
CA ALA A 398 14.56 3.99 -5.89
C ALA A 398 15.42 2.80 -6.38
N GLN A 399 16.63 2.68 -5.86
CA GLN A 399 17.47 1.52 -6.12
C GLN A 399 16.94 0.31 -5.33
N ARG A 400 16.90 -0.84 -6.01
CA ARG A 400 16.50 -2.12 -5.42
C ARG A 400 17.71 -3.00 -5.18
N GLY A 401 17.69 -3.72 -4.07
CA GLY A 401 18.78 -4.63 -3.67
C GLY A 401 18.88 -5.88 -4.53
#